data_20c521c76c9605ee9c829277d5eeea42
#
_entry.id   20c521c76c9605ee9c829277d5eeea42
#
_cell.length_a   1.000
_cell.length_b   1.000
_cell.length_c   1.000
_cell.angle_alpha   90.00
_cell.angle_beta   90.00
_cell.angle_gamma   90.00
#
_symmetry.space_group_name_H-M   'P 1'
#
loop_
_entity.id
_entity.type
_entity.pdbx_description
1 polymer ?
#
loop_
_entity_poly.entity_id
_entity_poly.type
_entity_poly.pdbx_seq_one_letter_code
_entity_poly.pdbx_strand_id
1 'polypeptide(L)'
;IKIDNQKVDCLFLLIFLMVLGHTFEQFRSESTVISILFSCIYVFHMEAFVFLAGYHSKDTTKCRETAVERFFLPYVLFNFLTYLWIALINGTKLSVTGFQLFSPHSTMWFLFALFVWKMMLKDFARIRLILPLSILLGLGTGMFSSLGIHDSLTRIVSFLPFFMGGYLFQPEML
;
A
#
# COMPACT_ATOMS: atom_id res chain seq x y z
N ILE A 1 0.54 16.60 -23.73
CA ILE A 1 0.19 16.16 -22.35
C ILE A 1 0.70 17.26 -21.42
N LYS A 2 -0.18 18.14 -20.94
CA LYS A 2 0.20 19.11 -19.89
C LYS A 2 0.43 18.28 -18.61
N ILE A 3 1.68 18.09 -18.24
CA ILE A 3 2.05 17.50 -16.95
C ILE A 3 1.62 18.50 -15.89
N ASP A 4 0.73 18.08 -15.01
CA ASP A 4 0.32 18.90 -13.87
C ASP A 4 1.47 18.88 -12.84
N ASN A 5 2.28 19.92 -12.86
CA ASN A 5 3.50 20.03 -12.05
C ASN A 5 3.21 19.80 -10.55
N GLN A 6 2.07 20.30 -10.06
CA GLN A 6 1.69 20.11 -8.65
C GLN A 6 1.53 18.63 -8.26
N LYS A 7 0.99 17.79 -9.17
CA LYS A 7 0.85 16.35 -8.91
C LYS A 7 2.19 15.63 -8.90
N VAL A 8 3.10 16.05 -9.78
CA VAL A 8 4.48 15.51 -9.83
C VAL A 8 5.21 15.88 -8.55
N ASP A 9 5.10 17.12 -8.10
CA ASP A 9 5.74 17.60 -6.87
C ASP A 9 5.23 16.87 -5.63
N CYS A 10 3.91 16.63 -5.52
CA CYS A 10 3.33 15.84 -4.44
C CYS A 10 3.85 14.41 -4.41
N LEU A 11 3.92 13.73 -5.56
CA LEU A 11 4.45 12.36 -5.66
C LEU A 11 5.93 12.33 -5.30
N PHE A 12 6.71 13.28 -5.80
CA PHE A 12 8.13 13.40 -5.47
C PHE A 12 8.36 13.59 -3.97
N LEU A 13 7.60 14.47 -3.34
CA LEU A 13 7.67 14.70 -1.89
C LEU A 13 7.35 13.42 -1.10
N LEU A 14 6.30 12.69 -1.48
CA LEU A 14 5.94 11.43 -0.80
C LEU A 14 6.99 10.35 -0.98
N ILE A 15 7.60 10.23 -2.17
CA ILE A 15 8.70 9.29 -2.42
C ILE A 15 9.91 9.67 -1.57
N PHE A 16 10.25 10.97 -1.51
CA PHE A 16 11.33 11.46 -0.67
C PHE A 16 11.10 11.14 0.80
N LEU A 17 9.89 11.39 1.32
CA LEU A 17 9.52 11.07 2.70
C LEU A 17 9.55 9.57 2.98
N MET A 18 9.18 8.74 2.01
CA MET A 18 9.27 7.28 2.12
C MET A 18 10.73 6.83 2.29
N VAL A 19 11.62 7.32 1.43
CA VAL A 19 13.06 6.98 1.50
C VAL A 19 13.66 7.46 2.83
N LEU A 20 13.32 8.70 3.23
CA LEU A 20 13.78 9.29 4.50
C LEU A 20 13.27 8.49 5.70
N GLY A 21 11.99 8.08 5.70
CA GLY A 21 11.40 7.26 6.73
C GLY A 21 12.10 5.91 6.88
N HIS A 22 12.36 5.19 5.79
CA HIS A 22 13.11 3.93 5.83
C HIS A 22 14.57 4.10 6.27
N THR A 23 15.19 5.24 5.97
CA THR A 23 16.52 5.56 6.49
C THR A 23 16.48 5.78 8.01
N PHE A 24 15.50 6.53 8.51
CA PHE A 24 15.35 6.77 9.94
C PHE A 24 14.99 5.53 10.75
N GLU A 25 14.31 4.55 10.14
CA GLU A 25 13.95 3.29 10.77
C GLU A 25 15.18 2.56 11.37
N GLN A 26 16.32 2.61 10.67
CA GLN A 26 17.55 1.96 11.11
C GLN A 26 18.19 2.65 12.34
N PHE A 27 17.99 3.96 12.50
CA PHE A 27 18.57 4.77 13.58
C PHE A 27 17.56 5.13 14.67
N ARG A 28 16.34 4.59 14.61
CA ARG A 28 15.23 4.94 15.50
C ARG A 28 15.53 4.67 16.98
N SER A 29 16.31 3.62 17.27
CA SER A 29 16.71 3.26 18.64
C SER A 29 17.82 4.12 19.22
N GLU A 30 18.56 4.85 18.38
CA GLU A 30 19.75 5.60 18.77
C GLU A 30 19.44 7.03 19.23
N SER A 31 18.32 7.62 18.75
CA SER A 31 17.96 9.01 19.03
C SER A 31 16.47 9.24 19.14
N THR A 32 16.06 9.90 20.21
CA THR A 32 14.66 10.32 20.43
C THR A 32 14.17 11.25 19.32
N VAL A 33 15.02 12.14 18.81
CA VAL A 33 14.68 13.07 17.73
C VAL A 33 14.38 12.29 16.45
N ILE A 34 15.22 11.32 16.09
CA ILE A 34 15.00 10.46 14.93
C ILE A 34 13.72 9.65 15.09
N SER A 35 13.45 9.12 16.27
CA SER A 35 12.21 8.40 16.58
C SER A 35 10.95 9.27 16.37
N ILE A 36 10.98 10.53 16.78
CA ILE A 36 9.87 11.47 16.59
C ILE A 36 9.69 11.78 15.10
N LEU A 37 10.77 12.11 14.37
CA LEU A 37 10.71 12.40 12.94
C LEU A 37 10.19 11.19 12.14
N PHE A 38 10.68 9.99 12.46
CA PHE A 38 10.18 8.75 11.90
C PHE A 38 8.68 8.61 12.12
N SER A 39 8.21 8.77 13.35
CA SER A 39 6.79 8.66 13.70
C SER A 39 5.94 9.70 12.95
N CYS A 40 6.40 10.94 12.84
CA CYS A 40 5.72 11.98 12.07
C CYS A 40 5.55 11.61 10.60
N ILE A 41 6.59 11.04 9.97
CA ILE A 41 6.52 10.60 8.57
C ILE A 41 5.56 9.41 8.44
N TYR A 42 5.68 8.41 9.29
CA TYR A 42 4.92 7.17 9.20
C TYR A 42 3.42 7.33 9.47
N VAL A 43 3.01 8.38 10.20
CA VAL A 43 1.59 8.64 10.48
C VAL A 43 0.79 9.02 9.23
N PHE A 44 1.40 9.60 8.20
CA PHE A 44 0.62 10.11 7.07
C PHE A 44 1.12 9.69 5.69
N HIS A 45 2.41 9.30 5.53
CA HIS A 45 2.95 9.11 4.19
C HIS A 45 2.27 7.96 3.42
N MET A 46 1.97 6.83 4.10
CA MET A 46 1.32 5.68 3.46
C MET A 46 -0.13 5.97 3.13
N GLU A 47 -0.86 6.64 4.03
CA GLU A 47 -2.23 7.08 3.82
C GLU A 47 -2.32 8.03 2.62
N ALA A 48 -1.39 8.98 2.52
CA ALA A 48 -1.30 9.91 1.41
C ALA A 48 -1.00 9.18 0.08
N PHE A 49 -0.07 8.21 0.06
CA PHE A 49 0.19 7.38 -1.12
C PHE A 49 -1.04 6.61 -1.57
N VAL A 50 -1.73 5.97 -0.64
CA VAL A 50 -2.94 5.20 -0.91
C VAL A 50 -4.05 6.11 -1.43
N PHE A 51 -4.22 7.29 -0.82
CA PHE A 51 -5.18 8.30 -1.27
C PHE A 51 -4.90 8.76 -2.71
N LEU A 52 -3.65 9.10 -3.03
CA LEU A 52 -3.25 9.47 -4.39
C LEU A 52 -3.44 8.32 -5.38
N ALA A 53 -3.16 7.08 -4.98
CA ALA A 53 -3.42 5.91 -5.82
C ALA A 53 -4.91 5.77 -6.15
N GLY A 54 -5.81 6.02 -5.19
CA GLY A 54 -7.25 6.09 -5.40
C GLY A 54 -7.64 7.25 -6.31
N TYR A 55 -7.11 8.44 -6.06
CA TYR A 55 -7.36 9.64 -6.86
C TYR A 55 -7.03 9.46 -8.35
N HIS A 56 -5.94 8.76 -8.65
CA HIS A 56 -5.54 8.44 -10.03
C HIS A 56 -6.24 7.21 -10.64
N SER A 57 -7.20 6.61 -9.93
CA SER A 57 -7.90 5.40 -10.37
C SER A 57 -9.32 5.66 -10.90
N LYS A 58 -9.57 6.83 -11.51
CA LYS A 58 -10.92 7.23 -11.98
C LYS A 58 -11.49 6.32 -13.08
N ASP A 59 -10.66 5.81 -13.98
CA ASP A 59 -11.07 4.84 -14.99
C ASP A 59 -11.00 3.41 -14.41
N THR A 60 -12.12 2.96 -13.87
CA THR A 60 -12.24 1.66 -13.19
C THR A 60 -12.01 0.47 -14.12
N THR A 61 -12.37 0.61 -15.42
CA THR A 61 -12.21 -0.46 -16.41
C THR A 61 -10.73 -0.64 -16.73
N LYS A 62 -10.05 0.45 -17.08
CA LYS A 62 -8.61 0.45 -17.36
C LYS A 62 -7.80 0.02 -16.13
N CYS A 63 -8.21 0.42 -14.93
CA CYS A 63 -7.57 -0.04 -13.69
C CYS A 63 -7.60 -1.56 -13.56
N ARG A 64 -8.75 -2.18 -13.83
CA ARG A 64 -8.93 -3.64 -13.76
C ARG A 64 -8.13 -4.37 -14.82
N GLU A 65 -8.17 -3.91 -16.09
CA GLU A 65 -7.46 -4.52 -17.20
C GLU A 65 -5.94 -4.52 -17.03
N THR A 66 -5.40 -3.43 -16.46
CA THR A 66 -3.94 -3.27 -16.28
C THR A 66 -3.43 -3.70 -14.91
N ALA A 67 -4.30 -4.10 -13.99
CA ALA A 67 -3.92 -4.42 -12.61
C ALA A 67 -2.92 -5.59 -12.52
N VAL A 68 -3.13 -6.64 -13.31
CA VAL A 68 -2.26 -7.82 -13.32
C VAL A 68 -0.86 -7.45 -13.80
N GLU A 69 -0.75 -6.79 -14.95
CA GLU A 69 0.55 -6.46 -15.53
C GLU A 69 1.33 -5.43 -14.72
N ARG A 70 0.63 -4.42 -14.18
CA ARG A 70 1.29 -3.29 -13.51
C ARG A 70 1.60 -3.52 -12.03
N PHE A 71 0.84 -4.39 -11.36
CA PHE A 71 0.97 -4.57 -9.91
C PHE A 71 1.21 -6.03 -9.52
N PHE A 72 0.44 -6.98 -10.06
CA PHE A 72 0.57 -8.38 -9.64
C PHE A 72 1.84 -9.05 -10.17
N LEU A 73 2.17 -8.88 -11.45
CA LEU A 73 3.41 -9.45 -12.02
C LEU A 73 4.67 -8.88 -11.35
N PRO A 74 4.84 -7.55 -11.20
CA PRO A 74 5.96 -7.01 -10.42
C PRO A 74 5.96 -7.50 -8.97
N TYR A 75 4.80 -7.59 -8.33
CA TYR A 75 4.69 -8.12 -6.98
C TYR A 75 5.25 -9.54 -6.87
N VAL A 76 4.80 -10.47 -7.73
CA VAL A 76 5.27 -11.85 -7.72
C VAL A 76 6.78 -11.91 -8.00
N LEU A 77 7.26 -11.15 -8.99
CA LEU A 77 8.67 -11.10 -9.35
C LEU A 77 9.55 -10.64 -8.19
N PHE A 78 9.23 -9.49 -7.60
CA PHE A 78 10.03 -8.93 -6.51
C PHE A 78 9.92 -9.74 -5.22
N ASN A 79 8.75 -10.30 -4.91
CA ASN A 79 8.59 -11.19 -3.77
C ASN A 79 9.42 -12.47 -3.93
N PHE A 80 9.47 -13.03 -5.15
CA PHE A 80 10.31 -14.18 -5.48
C PHE A 80 11.80 -13.85 -5.40
N LEU A 81 12.23 -12.71 -5.95
CA LEU A 81 13.63 -12.26 -5.87
C LEU A 81 14.06 -12.03 -4.42
N THR A 82 13.21 -11.46 -3.59
CA THR A 82 13.46 -11.27 -2.15
C THR A 82 13.58 -12.61 -1.45
N TYR A 83 12.70 -13.56 -1.75
CA TYR A 83 12.79 -14.92 -1.22
C TYR A 83 14.12 -15.60 -1.60
N LEU A 84 14.53 -15.53 -2.87
CA LEU A 84 15.81 -16.06 -3.33
C LEU A 84 16.99 -15.41 -2.59
N TRP A 85 16.96 -14.07 -2.45
CA TRP A 85 18.01 -13.33 -1.76
C TRP A 85 18.16 -13.75 -0.30
N ILE A 86 17.06 -13.86 0.42
CA ILE A 86 17.04 -14.32 1.82
C ILE A 86 17.54 -15.76 1.93
N ALA A 87 17.13 -16.66 1.03
CA ALA A 87 17.57 -18.04 1.01
C ALA A 87 19.09 -18.15 0.76
N LEU A 88 19.63 -17.34 -0.13
CA LEU A 88 21.07 -17.30 -0.42
C LEU A 88 21.89 -16.80 0.80
N ILE A 89 21.46 -15.71 1.44
CA ILE A 89 22.17 -15.18 2.61
C ILE A 89 22.14 -16.18 3.79
N ASN A 90 20.98 -16.78 4.04
CA ASN A 90 20.81 -17.68 5.18
C ASN A 90 21.27 -19.14 4.90
N GLY A 91 21.71 -19.45 3.68
CA GLY A 91 22.09 -20.80 3.28
C GLY A 91 20.95 -21.81 3.37
N THR A 92 19.68 -21.35 3.31
CA THR A 92 18.50 -22.21 3.43
C THR A 92 18.17 -22.88 2.10
N LYS A 93 17.70 -24.13 2.15
CA LYS A 93 17.25 -24.83 0.94
C LYS A 93 15.97 -24.18 0.41
N LEU A 94 15.93 -23.94 -0.90
CA LEU A 94 14.73 -23.46 -1.58
C LEU A 94 13.62 -24.50 -1.46
N SER A 95 12.48 -24.11 -0.94
CA SER A 95 11.29 -24.96 -0.85
C SER A 95 10.06 -24.18 -1.31
N VAL A 96 9.13 -24.88 -1.97
CA VAL A 96 7.86 -24.27 -2.40
C VAL A 96 7.04 -23.78 -1.19
N THR A 97 7.15 -24.47 -0.07
CA THR A 97 6.48 -24.07 1.19
C THR A 97 7.08 -22.84 1.85
N GLY A 98 8.34 -22.51 1.53
CA GLY A 98 8.99 -21.27 2.02
C GLY A 98 8.59 -20.03 1.25
N PHE A 99 8.04 -20.17 0.05
CA PHE A 99 7.53 -19.04 -0.73
C PHE A 99 6.09 -18.71 -0.35
N GLN A 100 5.91 -17.60 0.36
CA GLN A 100 4.59 -17.18 0.85
C GLN A 100 4.03 -16.05 -0.05
N LEU A 101 3.13 -16.44 -0.95
CA LEU A 101 2.53 -15.48 -1.89
C LEU A 101 1.66 -14.43 -1.18
N PHE A 102 0.96 -14.78 -0.11
CA PHE A 102 0.03 -13.89 0.60
C PHE A 102 0.62 -13.25 1.87
N SER A 103 1.86 -13.57 2.20
CA SER A 103 2.60 -12.95 3.31
C SER A 103 3.91 -12.36 2.79
N PRO A 104 3.83 -11.27 2.01
CA PRO A 104 5.00 -10.66 1.38
C PRO A 104 5.99 -10.13 2.40
N HIS A 105 7.26 -10.27 2.07
CA HIS A 105 8.34 -9.69 2.85
C HIS A 105 8.34 -8.17 2.73
N SER A 106 8.51 -7.47 3.87
CA SER A 106 8.73 -6.02 3.92
C SER A 106 7.62 -5.19 3.23
N THR A 107 8.01 -4.24 2.38
CA THR A 107 7.15 -3.25 1.73
C THR A 107 6.32 -3.77 0.55
N MET A 108 6.53 -5.02 0.11
CA MET A 108 5.84 -5.61 -1.06
C MET A 108 4.32 -5.74 -0.88
N TRP A 109 3.84 -5.72 0.37
CA TRP A 109 2.40 -5.74 0.66
C TRP A 109 1.63 -4.62 -0.07
N PHE A 110 2.27 -3.46 -0.30
CA PHE A 110 1.63 -2.31 -0.95
C PHE A 110 1.30 -2.58 -2.43
N LEU A 111 2.19 -3.26 -3.17
CA LEU A 111 1.90 -3.66 -4.55
C LEU A 111 0.72 -4.64 -4.61
N PHE A 112 0.69 -5.58 -3.68
CA PHE A 112 -0.41 -6.54 -3.58
C PHE A 112 -1.73 -5.84 -3.21
N ALA A 113 -1.70 -4.88 -2.29
CA ALA A 113 -2.85 -4.08 -1.93
C ALA A 113 -3.39 -3.26 -3.12
N LEU A 114 -2.49 -2.59 -3.88
CA LEU A 114 -2.88 -1.87 -5.10
C LEU A 114 -3.52 -2.79 -6.13
N PHE A 115 -3.00 -4.00 -6.32
CA PHE A 115 -3.60 -5.00 -7.20
C PHE A 115 -5.04 -5.32 -6.75
N VAL A 116 -5.23 -5.68 -5.47
CA VAL A 116 -6.55 -6.04 -4.93
C VAL A 116 -7.54 -4.88 -5.08
N TRP A 117 -7.17 -3.67 -4.66
CA TRP A 117 -8.05 -2.51 -4.74
C TRP A 117 -8.44 -2.17 -6.17
N LYS A 118 -7.49 -2.18 -7.12
CA LYS A 118 -7.78 -1.87 -8.53
C LYS A 118 -8.62 -2.95 -9.22
N MET A 119 -8.44 -4.21 -8.86
CA MET A 119 -9.28 -5.31 -9.33
C MET A 119 -10.73 -5.17 -8.83
N MET A 120 -10.92 -4.80 -7.58
CA MET A 120 -12.25 -4.68 -6.95
C MET A 120 -12.90 -3.31 -7.15
N LEU A 121 -12.16 -2.30 -7.61
CA LEU A 121 -12.62 -0.91 -7.69
C LEU A 121 -13.92 -0.76 -8.48
N LYS A 122 -14.07 -1.47 -9.60
CA LYS A 122 -15.28 -1.43 -10.44
C LYS A 122 -16.53 -1.88 -9.67
N ASP A 123 -16.37 -2.85 -8.78
CA ASP A 123 -17.45 -3.40 -7.99
C ASP A 123 -17.74 -2.49 -6.78
N PHE A 124 -16.70 -1.99 -6.12
CA PHE A 124 -16.80 -1.02 -5.04
C PHE A 124 -17.45 0.30 -5.48
N ALA A 125 -17.14 0.79 -6.68
CA ALA A 125 -17.71 2.02 -7.22
C ALA A 125 -19.25 1.99 -7.38
N ARG A 126 -19.86 0.79 -7.40
CA ARG A 126 -21.31 0.62 -7.47
C ARG A 126 -22.00 0.74 -6.11
N ILE A 127 -21.26 0.64 -5.02
CA ILE A 127 -21.80 0.68 -3.66
C ILE A 127 -21.90 2.14 -3.22
N ARG A 128 -23.12 2.66 -3.03
CA ARG A 128 -23.34 4.07 -2.66
C ARG A 128 -22.68 4.48 -1.34
N LEU A 129 -22.57 3.54 -0.38
CA LEU A 129 -22.03 3.78 0.95
C LEU A 129 -20.64 3.15 1.13
N ILE A 130 -19.87 3.04 0.04
CA ILE A 130 -18.56 2.36 0.10
C ILE A 130 -17.59 3.04 1.05
N LEU A 131 -17.58 4.39 1.14
CA LEU A 131 -16.68 5.11 2.03
C LEU A 131 -16.99 4.82 3.51
N PRO A 132 -18.20 5.04 4.04
CA PRO A 132 -18.49 4.70 5.44
C PRO A 132 -18.33 3.20 5.71
N LEU A 133 -18.68 2.33 4.76
CA LEU A 133 -18.47 0.89 4.91
C LEU A 133 -16.98 0.55 5.01
N SER A 134 -16.14 1.13 4.18
CA SER A 134 -14.69 0.91 4.24
C SER A 134 -14.08 1.43 5.56
N ILE A 135 -14.58 2.55 6.09
CA ILE A 135 -14.17 3.07 7.41
C ILE A 135 -14.54 2.08 8.51
N LEU A 136 -15.77 1.57 8.53
CA LEU A 136 -16.20 0.57 9.50
C LEU A 136 -15.36 -0.71 9.43
N LEU A 137 -15.08 -1.20 8.21
CA LEU A 137 -14.21 -2.36 8.00
C LEU A 137 -12.77 -2.08 8.47
N GLY A 138 -12.22 -0.91 8.15
CA GLY A 138 -10.89 -0.51 8.57
C GLY A 138 -10.75 -0.43 10.09
N LEU A 139 -11.72 0.16 10.79
CA LEU A 139 -11.77 0.19 12.25
C LEU A 139 -11.93 -1.21 12.85
N GLY A 140 -12.74 -2.07 12.21
CA GLY A 140 -12.94 -3.45 12.63
C GLY A 140 -11.67 -4.29 12.57
N THR A 141 -10.74 -4.01 11.64
CA THR A 141 -9.48 -4.78 11.54
C THR A 141 -8.61 -4.68 12.79
N GLY A 142 -8.67 -3.56 13.51
CA GLY A 142 -7.98 -3.41 14.80
C GLY A 142 -8.46 -4.41 15.86
N MET A 143 -9.74 -4.83 15.80
CA MET A 143 -10.30 -5.83 16.70
C MET A 143 -9.93 -7.27 16.29
N PHE A 144 -9.65 -7.50 15.00
CA PHE A 144 -9.33 -8.82 14.45
C PHE A 144 -7.82 -9.12 14.41
N SER A 145 -6.96 -8.17 14.75
CA SER A 145 -5.50 -8.37 14.79
C SER A 145 -5.09 -9.53 15.73
N SER A 146 -5.89 -9.82 16.74
CA SER A 146 -5.68 -10.95 17.66
C SER A 146 -6.00 -12.32 17.07
N LEU A 147 -6.65 -12.41 15.90
CA LEU A 147 -7.10 -13.65 15.28
C LEU A 147 -6.06 -14.30 14.35
N GLY A 148 -4.82 -13.76 14.29
CA GLY A 148 -3.75 -14.33 13.48
C GLY A 148 -3.98 -14.22 11.96
N ILE A 149 -4.86 -13.32 11.53
CA ILE A 149 -5.03 -13.01 10.11
C ILE A 149 -3.73 -12.37 9.60
N HIS A 150 -3.24 -12.85 8.45
CA HIS A 150 -2.01 -12.35 7.84
C HIS A 150 -1.96 -10.82 7.82
N ASP A 151 -0.91 -10.22 8.34
CA ASP A 151 -0.71 -8.76 8.44
C ASP A 151 -1.01 -8.01 7.14
N SER A 152 -0.73 -8.63 6.00
CA SER A 152 -1.00 -8.04 4.68
C SER A 152 -2.48 -7.85 4.39
N LEU A 153 -3.34 -8.82 4.73
CA LEU A 153 -4.78 -8.71 4.53
C LEU A 153 -5.39 -7.67 5.44
N THR A 154 -4.94 -7.62 6.70
CA THR A 154 -5.35 -6.61 7.66
C THR A 154 -5.03 -5.21 7.14
N ARG A 155 -3.81 -4.99 6.62
CA ARG A 155 -3.40 -3.71 6.01
C ARG A 155 -4.24 -3.35 4.79
N ILE A 156 -4.55 -4.30 3.89
CA ILE A 156 -5.39 -4.05 2.71
C ILE A 156 -6.76 -3.48 3.14
N VAL A 157 -7.36 -4.02 4.19
CA VAL A 157 -8.67 -3.56 4.67
C VAL A 157 -8.54 -2.24 5.43
N SER A 158 -7.52 -2.08 6.30
CA SER A 158 -7.29 -0.86 7.09
C SER A 158 -7.03 0.37 6.22
N PHE A 159 -6.34 0.23 5.09
CA PHE A 159 -6.03 1.32 4.17
C PHE A 159 -7.08 1.56 3.09
N LEU A 160 -8.08 0.67 2.95
CA LEU A 160 -9.16 0.81 1.97
C LEU A 160 -9.92 2.14 2.07
N PRO A 161 -10.21 2.72 3.26
CA PRO A 161 -10.88 4.01 3.36
C PRO A 161 -10.12 5.15 2.66
N PHE A 162 -8.79 5.17 2.76
CA PHE A 162 -7.96 6.19 2.12
C PHE A 162 -7.97 6.03 0.60
N PHE A 163 -7.92 4.79 0.10
CA PHE A 163 -8.04 4.51 -1.33
C PHE A 163 -9.40 4.95 -1.88
N MET A 164 -10.49 4.60 -1.20
CA MET A 164 -11.84 4.98 -1.61
C MET A 164 -12.07 6.49 -1.45
N GLY A 165 -11.52 7.11 -0.40
CA GLY A 165 -11.52 8.56 -0.23
C GLY A 165 -10.87 9.28 -1.41
N GLY A 166 -9.70 8.83 -1.84
CA GLY A 166 -9.02 9.36 -3.02
C GLY A 166 -9.80 9.14 -4.32
N TYR A 167 -10.39 7.96 -4.49
CA TYR A 167 -11.24 7.67 -5.66
C TYR A 167 -12.47 8.57 -5.74
N LEU A 168 -13.14 8.81 -4.62
CA LEU A 168 -14.36 9.64 -4.56
C LEU A 168 -14.05 11.15 -4.56
N PHE A 169 -12.84 11.54 -4.18
CA PHE A 169 -12.44 12.93 -4.12
C PHE A 169 -12.49 13.61 -5.49
N GLN A 170 -13.17 14.75 -5.58
CA GLN A 170 -13.23 15.62 -6.75
C GLN A 170 -12.62 16.98 -6.39
N PRO A 171 -11.72 17.55 -7.21
CA PRO A 171 -11.09 18.85 -6.92
C PRO A 171 -12.09 20.00 -6.75
N GLU A 172 -13.28 19.87 -7.34
CA GLU A 172 -14.38 20.83 -7.26
C GLU A 172 -15.08 20.85 -5.89
N MET A 173 -14.68 19.95 -4.97
CA MET A 173 -15.22 19.89 -3.59
C MET A 173 -14.46 20.81 -2.63
N LEU A 174 -13.40 21.49 -3.08
CA LEU A 174 -12.62 22.49 -2.36
C LEU A 174 -13.01 23.88 -2.81
#